data_bfce066d9c124d47681fc273ac10c699
#
_entry.id   bfce066d9c124d47681fc273ac10c699
#
_cell.length_a   1.000
_cell.length_b   1.000
_cell.length_c   1.000
_cell.angle_alpha   90.00
_cell.angle_beta   90.00
_cell.angle_gamma   90.00
#
_symmetry.space_group_name_H-M   'P 1'
#
loop_
_entity.id
_entity.type
_entity.pdbx_description
1 polymer ?
#
loop_
_entity_poly.entity_id
_entity_poly.type
_entity_poly.pdbx_seq_one_letter_code
_entity_poly.pdbx_strand_id
1 'polypeptide(L)'
;MKNCNEIMRGERAELSKKNPYYISKHRYYELKHFCRQYDEWKRALVRNDGWKAFPESTGAIVNATPSNPTEQMAMARAFYSSRVDLLEHCLGELEPAIAPYILRGVTEGHSYEALRIKGCPCCKDTYYNNYRKFFWILSRERA
;
A
#
# COMPACT_ATOMS: atom_id res chain seq x y z
N MET A 1 2.04 -30.86 6.14
CA MET A 1 1.16 -29.71 6.34
C MET A 1 1.99 -28.48 6.61
N LYS A 2 1.76 -27.46 5.83
CA LYS A 2 2.53 -26.24 6.04
C LYS A 2 1.95 -25.51 7.22
N ASN A 3 2.81 -25.05 8.09
CA ASN A 3 2.33 -24.31 9.24
C ASN A 3 2.03 -22.87 8.85
N CYS A 4 1.38 -22.15 9.72
CA CYS A 4 0.98 -20.78 9.43
C CYS A 4 2.15 -19.89 9.08
N ASN A 5 3.29 -20.16 9.65
CA ASN A 5 4.47 -19.36 9.35
C ASN A 5 4.95 -19.58 7.92
N GLU A 6 4.80 -20.79 7.42
CA GLU A 6 5.18 -21.06 6.05
C GLU A 6 4.19 -20.44 5.10
N ILE A 7 2.94 -20.41 5.48
CA ILE A 7 1.94 -19.76 4.66
C ILE A 7 2.21 -18.27 4.60
N MET A 8 2.55 -17.70 5.73
CA MET A 8 2.92 -16.30 5.77
C MET A 8 4.19 -16.04 4.96
N ARG A 9 5.05 -17.03 4.92
CA ARG A 9 6.24 -16.92 4.10
C ARG A 9 5.91 -16.98 2.62
N GLY A 10 4.83 -17.62 2.28
CA GLY A 10 4.39 -17.64 0.90
C GLY A 10 4.01 -16.27 0.36
N GLU A 11 3.77 -15.34 1.26
CA GLU A 11 3.49 -14.00 0.83
C GLU A 11 4.76 -13.26 0.49
N ARG A 12 5.90 -13.87 0.74
CA ARG A 12 7.10 -13.17 0.51
C ARG A 12 7.48 -13.22 -0.91
N ALA A 13 8.33 -12.35 -1.25
CA ALA A 13 8.87 -12.30 -2.57
C ALA A 13 9.79 -13.46 -2.86
N GLU A 14 9.82 -14.46 -2.00
CA GLU A 14 10.62 -15.63 -2.25
C GLU A 14 9.95 -16.51 -3.26
N LEU A 15 9.38 -15.94 -4.23
CA LEU A 15 8.81 -16.67 -5.29
C LEU A 15 9.92 -17.11 -6.21
N SER A 16 9.69 -18.18 -6.90
CA SER A 16 10.60 -18.60 -7.95
C SER A 16 10.73 -17.46 -8.93
N LYS A 17 11.94 -17.26 -9.43
CA LYS A 17 12.16 -16.26 -10.47
C LYS A 17 11.38 -16.58 -11.73
N LYS A 18 10.81 -17.76 -11.81
CA LYS A 18 9.97 -18.15 -12.94
C LYS A 18 8.57 -17.61 -12.83
N ASN A 19 8.17 -17.13 -11.65
CA ASN A 19 6.84 -16.59 -11.50
C ASN A 19 6.77 -15.25 -12.24
N PRO A 20 5.78 -15.01 -13.07
CA PRO A 20 5.70 -13.76 -13.83
C PRO A 20 5.57 -12.52 -12.95
N TYR A 21 5.15 -12.69 -11.70
CA TYR A 21 5.00 -11.57 -10.79
C TYR A 21 6.15 -11.50 -9.77
N TYR A 22 7.30 -12.03 -10.15
CA TYR A 22 8.43 -12.02 -9.26
C TYR A 22 8.99 -10.61 -9.08
N ILE A 23 9.28 -10.27 -7.83
CA ILE A 23 10.06 -9.09 -7.50
C ILE A 23 11.06 -9.52 -6.44
N SER A 24 12.12 -8.76 -6.29
CA SER A 24 13.14 -9.13 -5.32
C SER A 24 12.62 -8.99 -3.89
N LYS A 25 13.25 -9.73 -2.99
CA LYS A 25 12.82 -9.74 -1.58
C LYS A 25 12.81 -8.35 -0.95
N HIS A 26 13.89 -7.63 -1.13
CA HIS A 26 14.00 -6.31 -0.51
C HIS A 26 13.05 -5.29 -1.13
N ARG A 27 12.81 -5.41 -2.43
CA ARG A 27 11.82 -4.56 -3.09
C ARG A 27 10.42 -4.86 -2.55
N TYR A 28 10.13 -6.13 -2.32
CA TYR A 28 8.84 -6.51 -1.74
C TYR A 28 8.65 -5.87 -0.37
N TYR A 29 9.66 -5.95 0.49
CA TYR A 29 9.54 -5.37 1.82
C TYR A 29 9.42 -3.85 1.77
N GLU A 30 10.12 -3.22 0.87
CA GLU A 30 10.00 -1.78 0.69
C GLU A 30 8.57 -1.40 0.33
N LEU A 31 7.99 -2.11 -0.63
CA LEU A 31 6.64 -1.83 -1.07
C LEU A 31 5.60 -2.22 -0.02
N LYS A 32 5.87 -3.26 0.73
CA LYS A 32 4.99 -3.67 1.82
C LYS A 32 4.88 -2.56 2.86
N HIS A 33 6.01 -2.01 3.26
CA HIS A 33 6.01 -0.92 4.24
C HIS A 33 5.42 0.36 3.66
N PHE A 34 5.61 0.59 2.39
CA PHE A 34 4.98 1.70 1.70
C PHE A 34 3.46 1.59 1.81
N CYS A 35 2.90 0.43 1.52
CA CYS A 35 1.46 0.22 1.59
C CYS A 35 0.89 0.37 2.99
N ARG A 36 1.67 0.04 4.02
CA ARG A 36 1.20 0.14 5.39
C ARG A 36 0.96 1.57 5.85
N GLN A 37 1.41 2.53 5.08
CA GLN A 37 1.19 3.94 5.40
C GLN A 37 -0.11 4.47 4.81
N TYR A 38 -0.85 3.65 4.08
CA TYR A 38 -2.05 4.08 3.36
C TYR A 38 -3.07 4.76 4.28
N ASP A 39 -3.35 4.19 5.43
CA ASP A 39 -4.32 4.77 6.34
C ASP A 39 -3.86 6.11 6.89
N GLU A 40 -2.57 6.28 7.08
CA GLU A 40 -2.03 7.56 7.53
C GLU A 40 -2.25 8.63 6.47
N TRP A 41 -2.02 8.27 5.21
CA TRP A 41 -2.24 9.21 4.11
C TRP A 41 -3.70 9.60 3.99
N LYS A 42 -4.61 8.61 4.13
CA LYS A 42 -6.04 8.87 4.05
C LYS A 42 -6.48 9.78 5.20
N ARG A 43 -6.00 9.53 6.38
CA ARG A 43 -6.33 10.36 7.53
C ARG A 43 -5.79 11.79 7.37
N ALA A 44 -4.62 11.92 6.80
CA ALA A 44 -4.05 13.23 6.55
C ALA A 44 -4.88 14.03 5.55
N LEU A 45 -5.36 13.34 4.52
CA LEU A 45 -6.21 14.01 3.54
C LEU A 45 -7.54 14.47 4.12
N VAL A 46 -8.10 13.67 5.01
CA VAL A 46 -9.37 14.04 5.63
C VAL A 46 -9.19 15.22 6.57
N ARG A 47 -8.10 15.17 7.31
CA ARG A 47 -7.88 16.22 8.25
C ARG A 47 -7.65 17.49 7.60
N ASN A 48 -7.30 17.61 6.54
CA ASN A 48 -7.09 18.57 5.72
C ASN A 48 -7.01 19.44 5.81
N ASP A 49 -7.01 19.13 5.53
CA ASP A 49 -7.13 20.03 5.36
C ASP A 49 -6.26 20.58 6.00
N GLY A 50 -5.65 20.05 6.64
CA GLY A 50 -4.96 20.56 7.28
C GLY A 50 -3.61 20.80 6.96
N TRP A 51 -3.10 21.85 7.08
CA TRP A 51 -1.78 22.20 6.90
C TRP A 51 -0.91 21.62 7.98
N LYS A 52 -1.46 20.92 8.88
CA LYS A 52 -0.67 20.23 9.86
C LYS A 52 -0.29 18.88 9.36
N ALA A 53 -0.46 18.67 8.11
CA ALA A 53 -0.26 17.37 7.57
C ALA A 53 1.18 16.95 7.45
N PHE A 54 2.15 17.80 7.51
CA PHE A 54 3.52 17.40 7.46
C PHE A 54 4.06 17.29 8.85
N PRO A 55 4.05 16.17 9.43
CA PRO A 55 4.45 16.04 10.82
C PRO A 55 5.84 16.43 11.08
N GLU A 56 6.67 16.17 10.17
CA GLU A 56 7.96 16.42 10.47
C GLU A 56 8.35 17.74 10.25
N SER A 57 7.57 18.49 9.81
CA SER A 57 7.99 19.78 9.43
C SER A 57 8.12 20.59 10.61
N THR A 58 7.75 20.11 11.65
CA THR A 58 7.80 20.84 12.67
C THR A 58 8.99 21.42 12.95
N GLY A 59 9.20 21.93 13.68
CA GLY A 59 10.22 22.61 14.24
C GLY A 59 11.37 22.96 13.41
N ALA A 60 11.76 22.08 12.71
CA ALA A 60 12.97 22.27 12.00
C ALA A 60 12.90 23.39 11.02
N ILE A 61 11.73 23.80 10.68
CA ILE A 61 11.67 24.65 9.66
C ILE A 61 11.29 25.98 9.98
N VAL A 62 11.27 26.24 11.13
CA VAL A 62 10.91 27.52 11.52
C VAL A 62 11.45 28.62 10.70
N ASN A 63 12.64 28.46 10.36
CA ASN A 63 13.23 29.58 9.71
C ASN A 63 13.12 29.55 8.27
N ALA A 64 12.52 28.63 7.82
CA ALA A 64 12.63 28.45 6.46
C ALA A 64 11.54 29.24 6.00
N THR A 65 11.25 29.58 5.28
CA THR A 65 10.42 30.25 4.73
C THR A 65 9.27 30.05 4.59
N PRO A 66 8.68 30.64 4.43
CA PRO A 66 7.52 30.80 4.52
C PRO A 66 6.65 30.64 3.53
N SER A 67 6.54 29.76 3.03
CA SER A 67 5.54 29.64 2.13
C SER A 67 4.26 29.98 2.75
N ASN A 68 3.38 30.43 2.03
CA ASN A 68 2.12 30.78 2.62
C ASN A 68 1.36 29.48 2.93
N PRO A 69 0.47 29.52 3.90
CA PRO A 69 -0.25 28.34 4.35
C PRO A 69 -1.02 27.64 3.24
N THR A 70 -1.58 28.36 2.30
CA THR A 70 -2.33 27.76 1.20
C THR A 70 -1.42 26.91 0.32
N GLU A 71 -0.22 27.39 0.08
CA GLU A 71 0.74 26.64 -0.71
C GLU A 71 1.19 25.39 0.01
N GLN A 72 1.42 25.48 1.31
CA GLN A 72 1.81 24.34 2.10
C GLN A 72 0.69 23.29 2.13
N MET A 73 -0.55 23.72 2.23
CA MET A 73 -1.67 22.81 2.19
C MET A 73 -1.77 22.11 0.85
N ALA A 74 -1.56 22.85 -0.23
CA ALA A 74 -1.60 22.25 -1.56
C ALA A 74 -0.50 21.22 -1.75
N MET A 75 0.69 21.51 -1.26
CA MET A 75 1.80 20.58 -1.34
C MET A 75 1.56 19.32 -0.52
N ALA A 76 1.05 19.49 0.69
CA ALA A 76 0.73 18.35 1.54
C ALA A 76 -0.34 17.48 0.91
N ARG A 77 -1.36 18.11 0.36
CA ARG A 77 -2.42 17.37 -0.30
C ARG A 77 -1.89 16.61 -1.50
N ALA A 78 -1.05 17.24 -2.30
CA ALA A 78 -0.46 16.58 -3.46
C ALA A 78 0.39 15.38 -3.04
N PHE A 79 1.15 15.55 -1.95
CA PHE A 79 2.00 14.48 -1.45
C PHE A 79 1.18 13.26 -1.04
N TYR A 80 0.13 13.45 -0.26
CA TYR A 80 -0.65 12.32 0.23
C TYR A 80 -1.57 11.76 -0.84
N SER A 81 -2.20 12.61 -1.65
CA SER A 81 -3.13 12.12 -2.66
C SER A 81 -2.42 11.33 -3.75
N SER A 82 -1.21 11.73 -4.13
CA SER A 82 -0.48 11.00 -5.16
C SER A 82 -0.17 9.57 -4.73
N ARG A 83 0.10 9.38 -3.44
CA ARG A 83 0.38 8.04 -2.94
C ARG A 83 -0.87 7.19 -2.82
N VAL A 84 -1.95 7.77 -2.36
CA VAL A 84 -3.23 7.08 -2.31
C VAL A 84 -3.67 6.70 -3.73
N ASP A 85 -3.57 7.64 -4.66
CA ASP A 85 -3.97 7.40 -6.04
C ASP A 85 -3.12 6.30 -6.69
N LEU A 86 -1.85 6.26 -6.38
CA LEU A 86 -0.97 5.22 -6.91
C LEU A 86 -1.46 3.83 -6.48
N LEU A 87 -1.75 3.66 -5.20
CA LEU A 87 -2.23 2.36 -4.73
C LEU A 87 -3.59 2.02 -5.34
N GLU A 88 -4.47 2.99 -5.43
CA GLU A 88 -5.79 2.75 -5.99
C GLU A 88 -5.71 2.46 -7.48
N HIS A 89 -4.79 3.09 -8.18
CA HIS A 89 -4.56 2.80 -9.58
C HIS A 89 -4.09 1.35 -9.77
N CYS A 90 -3.14 0.91 -8.95
CA CYS A 90 -2.65 -0.45 -9.04
C CYS A 90 -3.74 -1.47 -8.71
N LEU A 91 -4.59 -1.15 -7.74
CA LEU A 91 -5.71 -2.03 -7.42
C LEU A 91 -6.71 -2.10 -8.56
N GLY A 92 -6.86 -1.03 -9.32
CA GLY A 92 -7.78 -0.99 -10.44
C GLY A 92 -7.41 -1.95 -11.57
N GLU A 93 -6.19 -2.46 -11.57
CA GLU A 93 -5.77 -3.43 -12.56
C GLU A 93 -6.03 -4.86 -12.13
N LEU A 94 -6.56 -5.06 -10.94
CA LEU A 94 -6.91 -6.38 -10.45
C LEU A 94 -8.39 -6.63 -10.68
N GLU A 95 -8.79 -7.87 -10.47
CA GLU A 95 -10.19 -8.24 -10.60
C GLU A 95 -11.02 -7.45 -9.58
N PRO A 96 -12.05 -6.74 -10.02
CA PRO A 96 -12.80 -5.85 -9.12
C PRO A 96 -13.39 -6.52 -7.89
N ALA A 97 -13.77 -7.78 -8.01
CA ALA A 97 -14.35 -8.48 -6.87
C ALA A 97 -13.32 -8.78 -5.78
N ILE A 98 -12.05 -8.84 -6.15
CA ILE A 98 -10.98 -9.20 -5.23
C ILE A 98 -10.22 -7.98 -4.74
N ALA A 99 -10.18 -6.93 -5.54
CA ALA A 99 -9.37 -5.76 -5.23
C ALA A 99 -9.59 -5.18 -3.83
N PRO A 100 -10.81 -5.04 -3.31
CA PRO A 100 -11.00 -4.51 -1.96
C PRO A 100 -10.34 -5.35 -0.88
N TYR A 101 -10.29 -6.67 -1.10
CA TYR A 101 -9.67 -7.57 -0.13
C TYR A 101 -8.15 -7.50 -0.21
N ILE A 102 -7.62 -7.32 -1.41
CA ILE A 102 -6.18 -7.11 -1.58
C ILE A 102 -5.80 -5.80 -0.87
N LEU A 103 -6.59 -4.75 -1.01
CA LEU A 103 -6.32 -3.49 -0.34
C LEU A 103 -6.18 -3.71 1.17
N ARG A 104 -7.10 -4.42 1.78
CA ARG A 104 -7.01 -4.69 3.22
C ARG A 104 -5.79 -5.52 3.58
N GLY A 105 -5.47 -6.49 2.74
CA GLY A 105 -4.32 -7.34 2.98
C GLY A 105 -3.01 -6.57 2.94
N VAL A 106 -2.85 -5.68 1.97
CA VAL A 106 -1.59 -4.96 1.80
C VAL A 106 -1.47 -3.75 2.72
N THR A 107 -2.58 -3.12 3.09
CA THR A 107 -2.52 -1.92 3.93
C THR A 107 -2.67 -2.23 5.42
N GLU A 108 -3.46 -3.23 5.76
CA GLU A 108 -3.72 -3.57 7.16
C GLU A 108 -3.10 -4.89 7.60
N GLY A 109 -2.58 -5.65 6.66
CA GLY A 109 -1.92 -6.91 7.02
C GLY A 109 -2.86 -8.07 7.33
N HIS A 110 -4.09 -8.02 6.84
CA HIS A 110 -5.01 -9.12 7.09
C HIS A 110 -4.59 -10.37 6.32
N SER A 111 -4.68 -11.51 6.96
CA SER A 111 -4.41 -12.78 6.28
C SER A 111 -5.58 -13.15 5.38
N TYR A 112 -5.35 -14.08 4.46
CA TYR A 112 -6.44 -14.56 3.62
C TYR A 112 -7.57 -15.15 4.46
N GLU A 113 -7.23 -15.88 5.51
CA GLU A 113 -8.24 -16.50 6.36
C GLU A 113 -9.15 -15.44 7.00
N ALA A 114 -8.58 -14.34 7.46
CA ALA A 114 -9.36 -13.26 8.03
C ALA A 114 -10.23 -12.60 6.97
N LEU A 115 -9.71 -12.44 5.76
CA LEU A 115 -10.47 -11.81 4.69
C LEU A 115 -11.57 -12.73 4.17
N ARG A 116 -11.34 -14.03 4.20
CA ARG A 116 -12.37 -14.99 3.79
C ARG A 116 -13.58 -14.89 4.72
N ILE A 117 -13.34 -14.77 6.01
CA ILE A 117 -14.42 -14.60 6.97
C ILE A 117 -15.20 -13.33 6.66
N LYS A 118 -14.54 -12.32 6.15
CA LYS A 118 -15.19 -11.06 5.80
C LYS A 118 -15.83 -11.06 4.41
N GLY A 119 -15.78 -12.18 3.74
CA GLY A 119 -16.49 -12.29 2.46
C GLY A 119 -15.66 -12.38 1.20
N CYS A 120 -14.36 -12.57 1.33
CA CYS A 120 -13.51 -12.67 0.14
C CYS A 120 -13.99 -13.82 -0.74
N PRO A 121 -14.33 -13.54 -2.00
CA PRO A 121 -15.00 -14.52 -2.84
C PRO A 121 -14.12 -15.55 -3.53
N CYS A 122 -12.83 -15.46 -3.40
CA CYS A 122 -11.93 -16.34 -4.14
C CYS A 122 -11.22 -17.32 -3.21
N CYS A 123 -10.58 -18.32 -3.80
CA CYS A 123 -9.79 -19.27 -3.03
C CYS A 123 -8.42 -18.64 -2.69
N LYS A 124 -7.72 -19.33 -1.83
CA LYS A 124 -6.44 -18.84 -1.35
C LYS A 124 -5.41 -18.63 -2.45
N ASP A 125 -5.33 -19.56 -3.38
CA ASP A 125 -4.36 -19.45 -4.46
C ASP A 125 -4.65 -18.25 -5.35
N THR A 126 -5.92 -18.02 -5.66
CA THR A 126 -6.32 -16.87 -6.46
C THR A 126 -6.03 -15.58 -5.72
N TYR A 127 -6.30 -15.55 -4.41
CA TYR A 127 -6.03 -14.38 -3.62
C TYR A 127 -4.54 -14.02 -3.65
N TYR A 128 -3.68 -14.98 -3.37
CA TYR A 128 -2.25 -14.69 -3.32
C TYR A 128 -1.64 -14.44 -4.70
N ASN A 129 -2.26 -14.98 -5.76
CA ASN A 129 -1.82 -14.65 -7.10
C ASN A 129 -2.10 -13.17 -7.39
N ASN A 130 -3.28 -12.68 -7.00
CA ASN A 130 -3.61 -11.26 -7.13
C ASN A 130 -2.77 -10.39 -6.21
N TYR A 131 -2.46 -10.87 -5.02
CA TYR A 131 -1.60 -10.18 -4.07
C TYR A 131 -0.21 -9.96 -4.68
N ARG A 132 0.36 -10.99 -5.30
CA ARG A 132 1.66 -10.88 -5.95
C ARG A 132 1.59 -9.97 -7.16
N LYS A 133 0.52 -10.07 -7.94
CA LYS A 133 0.33 -9.21 -9.09
C LYS A 133 0.26 -7.75 -8.68
N PHE A 134 -0.43 -7.47 -7.57
CA PHE A 134 -0.50 -6.10 -7.05
C PHE A 134 0.91 -5.54 -6.76
N PHE A 135 1.73 -6.29 -6.05
CA PHE A 135 3.07 -5.81 -5.75
C PHE A 135 3.94 -5.69 -6.99
N TRP A 136 3.75 -6.55 -7.97
CA TRP A 136 4.46 -6.47 -9.23
C TRP A 136 4.09 -5.21 -9.98
N ILE A 137 2.81 -4.89 -10.04
CA ILE A 137 2.34 -3.66 -10.70
C ILE A 137 2.87 -2.44 -9.94
N LEU A 138 2.74 -2.45 -8.64
CA LEU A 138 3.22 -1.35 -7.82
C LEU A 138 4.72 -1.13 -7.99
N SER A 139 5.46 -2.20 -8.07
CA SER A 139 6.91 -2.10 -8.29
C SER A 139 7.24 -1.40 -9.59
N ARG A 140 6.45 -1.63 -10.62
CA ARG A 140 6.66 -0.97 -11.91
C ARG A 140 6.21 0.49 -11.89
N GLU A 141 5.07 0.74 -11.29
CA GLU A 141 4.51 2.09 -11.27
C GLU A 141 5.28 3.03 -10.36
N ARG A 142 5.86 2.49 -9.32
CA ARG A 142 6.59 3.29 -8.37
C ARG A 142 8.10 3.29 -8.65
N ALA A 143 8.46 2.91 -9.81
CA ALA A 143 9.89 2.89 -10.14
C ALA A 143 10.62 4.24 -9.86
#